data_fbddcf150e9c8e61253cc01c87feeea6
#
_entry.id   fbddcf150e9c8e61253cc01c87feeea6
#
_cell.length_a   1.000
_cell.length_b   1.000
_cell.length_c   1.000
_cell.angle_alpha   90.00
_cell.angle_beta   90.00
_cell.angle_gamma   90.00
#
_symmetry.space_group_name_H-M   'P 1'
#
loop_
_entity.id
_entity.type
_entity.pdbx_description
1 polymer ?
#
loop_
_entity_poly.entity_id
_entity_poly.type
_entity_poly.pdbx_seq_one_letter_code
_entity_poly.pdbx_strand_id
1 'polypeptide(L)'
;MTPAARIVAMLGVVALVITVTSCSHHTTGKAASTTATSPASTTSLAPVAPVTGPALPPFIPSPGVGADCRYPPSTDPAGKPAGTPQTGKVATDPAGIGLTIVTDRGRIGLQLANNESPCTVNSFVNLAQKAYFDNTECHRLTTAHALSVLQCGDPKGDGTGGPGYQFADEYPTDQYPPGDPALKQPVVYPRGTLAMANAGPGTNGSQFFMVYRDSLLPPAYTVFGKINAAGLTVLDKIASAGVSGGGEDGPPATEVTITSARRD
;
A
#
# COMPACT_ATOMS: atom_id res chain seq x y z
N MET A 1 -55.98 -2.55 1.98
CA MET A 1 -56.75 -2.53 0.74
C MET A 1 -55.79 -2.19 -0.39
N THR A 2 -55.39 -2.97 -1.28
CA THR A 2 -55.69 -4.19 -1.98
C THR A 2 -54.44 -4.68 -2.70
N PRO A 3 -54.31 -5.94 -3.08
CA PRO A 3 -53.04 -6.62 -3.30
C PRO A 3 -52.74 -6.90 -4.78
N ALA A 4 -51.50 -7.38 -4.98
CA ALA A 4 -51.07 -8.39 -5.94
C ALA A 4 -51.10 -8.11 -7.46
N ALA A 5 -50.00 -8.39 -8.10
CA ALA A 5 -49.99 -9.29 -9.27
C ALA A 5 -48.54 -9.87 -9.47
N ARG A 6 -48.46 -11.18 -9.27
CA ARG A 6 -47.35 -12.05 -9.73
C ARG A 6 -47.59 -12.31 -11.23
N ILE A 7 -46.51 -12.19 -12.01
CA ILE A 7 -46.46 -12.82 -13.34
C ILE A 7 -45.24 -13.74 -13.37
N VAL A 8 -45.54 -15.02 -13.45
CA VAL A 8 -44.62 -16.11 -13.77
C VAL A 8 -44.67 -16.27 -15.28
N ALA A 9 -43.56 -16.33 -15.96
CA ALA A 9 -43.46 -16.82 -17.33
C ALA A 9 -42.33 -17.85 -17.40
N MET A 10 -42.78 -19.03 -17.78
CA MET A 10 -41.99 -20.26 -17.97
C MET A 10 -41.42 -20.36 -19.39
N LEU A 11 -40.35 -21.17 -19.48
CA LEU A 11 -39.98 -22.11 -20.54
C LEU A 11 -39.28 -21.62 -21.81
N GLY A 12 -38.16 -22.30 -22.05
CA GLY A 12 -37.55 -22.45 -23.37
C GLY A 12 -36.18 -23.15 -23.31
N VAL A 13 -36.17 -24.45 -22.99
CA VAL A 13 -34.95 -25.29 -23.15
C VAL A 13 -34.92 -25.78 -24.61
N VAL A 14 -33.90 -25.39 -25.36
CA VAL A 14 -33.56 -26.00 -26.66
C VAL A 14 -32.22 -26.71 -26.50
N ALA A 15 -32.24 -28.01 -26.46
CA ALA A 15 -31.08 -28.88 -26.53
C ALA A 15 -30.69 -29.11 -27.99
N LEU A 16 -29.51 -28.66 -28.39
CA LEU A 16 -28.90 -28.96 -29.68
C LEU A 16 -27.91 -30.11 -29.51
N VAL A 17 -28.28 -31.29 -29.99
CA VAL A 17 -27.38 -32.46 -30.05
C VAL A 17 -26.58 -32.41 -31.34
N ILE A 18 -25.26 -32.28 -31.23
CA ILE A 18 -24.33 -32.42 -32.36
C ILE A 18 -23.66 -33.79 -32.27
N THR A 19 -24.00 -34.69 -33.18
CA THR A 19 -23.34 -35.97 -33.38
C THR A 19 -22.07 -35.78 -34.20
N VAL A 20 -20.91 -36.14 -33.64
CA VAL A 20 -19.64 -36.17 -34.35
C VAL A 20 -19.30 -37.61 -34.73
N THR A 21 -19.29 -37.86 -36.03
CA THR A 21 -18.92 -39.15 -36.61
C THR A 21 -17.40 -39.33 -36.60
N SER A 22 -16.92 -40.38 -35.93
CA SER A 22 -15.51 -40.75 -35.84
C SER A 22 -15.13 -41.65 -37.02
N CYS A 23 -14.16 -41.21 -37.82
CA CYS A 23 -13.47 -42.10 -38.80
C CYS A 23 -12.11 -42.51 -38.20
N SER A 24 -12.00 -43.80 -37.90
CA SER A 24 -10.73 -44.46 -37.51
C SER A 24 -9.93 -44.85 -38.73
N HIS A 25 -8.73 -44.31 -38.87
CA HIS A 25 -7.68 -44.90 -39.70
C HIS A 25 -6.55 -45.44 -38.86
N HIS A 26 -6.42 -46.76 -38.81
CA HIS A 26 -5.26 -47.43 -38.25
C HIS A 26 -4.10 -47.34 -39.22
N THR A 27 -2.97 -46.73 -38.77
CA THR A 27 -1.66 -46.92 -39.41
C THR A 27 -0.64 -47.26 -38.31
N THR A 28 -0.12 -48.46 -38.37
CA THR A 28 0.95 -48.96 -37.52
C THR A 28 2.28 -48.28 -37.88
N GLY A 29 2.73 -47.36 -37.06
CA GLY A 29 4.04 -46.71 -37.16
C GLY A 29 4.78 -46.80 -35.83
N LYS A 30 5.94 -47.45 -35.88
CA LYS A 30 6.89 -47.71 -34.79
C LYS A 30 7.37 -46.36 -34.19
N ALA A 31 7.00 -46.09 -32.94
CA ALA A 31 7.39 -44.85 -32.24
C ALA A 31 8.85 -44.93 -31.77
N ALA A 32 9.68 -44.04 -32.29
CA ALA A 32 10.95 -43.66 -31.67
C ALA A 32 10.66 -42.56 -30.65
N SER A 33 10.90 -42.82 -29.37
CA SER A 33 10.81 -41.81 -28.29
C SER A 33 11.96 -40.83 -28.40
N THR A 34 11.70 -39.65 -28.96
CA THR A 34 12.57 -38.49 -28.77
C THR A 34 11.97 -37.64 -27.67
N THR A 35 12.67 -37.62 -26.53
CA THR A 35 12.36 -36.73 -25.41
C THR A 35 12.65 -35.28 -25.86
N ALA A 36 11.64 -34.57 -26.29
CA ALA A 36 11.73 -33.15 -26.57
C ALA A 36 11.64 -32.41 -25.21
N THR A 37 12.82 -31.99 -24.70
CA THR A 37 12.92 -31.03 -23.62
C THR A 37 12.46 -29.67 -24.18
N SER A 38 11.25 -29.27 -23.84
CA SER A 38 10.74 -27.94 -24.15
C SER A 38 11.55 -26.90 -23.32
N PRO A 39 12.18 -25.90 -23.96
CA PRO A 39 12.84 -24.85 -23.20
C PRO A 39 11.76 -24.06 -22.46
N ALA A 40 11.90 -23.96 -21.14
CA ALA A 40 11.10 -23.07 -20.31
C ALA A 40 11.31 -21.64 -20.83
N SER A 41 10.28 -21.07 -21.44
CA SER A 41 10.28 -19.65 -21.83
C SER A 41 10.29 -18.82 -20.56
N THR A 42 11.46 -18.37 -20.13
CA THR A 42 11.60 -17.28 -19.17
C THR A 42 11.11 -16.02 -19.85
N THR A 43 9.84 -15.70 -19.67
CA THR A 43 9.29 -14.40 -20.06
C THR A 43 9.95 -13.36 -19.15
N SER A 44 11.04 -12.77 -19.60
CA SER A 44 11.61 -11.57 -19.00
C SER A 44 10.58 -10.46 -19.19
N LEU A 45 9.99 -9.99 -18.11
CA LEU A 45 9.17 -8.80 -18.15
C LEU A 45 10.02 -7.64 -18.67
N ALA A 46 9.54 -6.99 -19.73
CA ALA A 46 10.21 -5.80 -20.27
C ALA A 46 10.41 -4.77 -19.14
N PRO A 47 11.56 -4.09 -19.09
CA PRO A 47 11.79 -3.05 -18.09
C PRO A 47 10.70 -2.00 -18.23
N VAL A 48 9.95 -1.75 -17.15
CA VAL A 48 8.98 -0.65 -17.09
C VAL A 48 9.78 0.64 -17.10
N ALA A 49 9.46 1.57 -18.02
CA ALA A 49 10.11 2.87 -18.08
C ALA A 49 9.98 3.60 -16.72
N PRO A 50 11.02 4.30 -16.24
CA PRO A 50 10.92 5.07 -15.02
C PRO A 50 9.91 6.21 -15.17
N VAL A 51 9.18 6.55 -14.10
CA VAL A 51 8.38 7.77 -14.08
C VAL A 51 9.30 8.99 -14.08
N THR A 52 8.90 10.05 -14.76
CA THR A 52 9.66 11.31 -14.83
C THR A 52 8.86 12.43 -14.18
N GLY A 53 9.54 13.25 -13.37
CA GLY A 53 8.94 14.37 -12.67
C GLY A 53 9.96 15.07 -11.77
N PRO A 54 9.60 16.21 -11.17
CA PRO A 54 10.44 16.84 -10.14
C PRO A 54 10.69 15.86 -8.99
N ALA A 55 11.88 15.88 -8.41
CA ALA A 55 12.17 15.16 -7.18
C ALA A 55 11.46 15.80 -5.98
N LEU A 56 11.34 15.06 -4.88
CA LEU A 56 11.00 15.62 -3.58
C LEU A 56 11.97 16.77 -3.25
N PRO A 57 11.50 17.87 -2.63
CA PRO A 57 12.40 18.96 -2.21
C PRO A 57 13.42 18.46 -1.20
N PRO A 58 14.62 19.07 -1.13
CA PRO A 58 15.54 18.75 -0.06
C PRO A 58 14.91 19.13 1.29
N PHE A 59 15.14 18.28 2.30
CA PHE A 59 14.70 18.60 3.65
C PHE A 59 15.55 19.71 4.23
N ILE A 60 14.91 20.80 4.67
CA ILE A 60 15.53 21.92 5.36
C ILE A 60 14.95 21.99 6.78
N PRO A 61 15.73 21.64 7.83
CA PRO A 61 15.23 21.66 9.20
C PRO A 61 14.72 23.04 9.60
N SER A 62 13.49 23.10 10.14
CA SER A 62 12.96 24.31 10.75
C SER A 62 13.16 24.29 12.27
N PRO A 63 13.25 25.44 12.96
CA PRO A 63 13.34 25.49 14.42
C PRO A 63 12.15 24.85 15.15
N GLY A 64 11.03 24.67 14.45
CA GLY A 64 9.80 24.09 15.01
C GLY A 64 9.66 22.60 14.83
N VAL A 65 10.63 21.92 14.17
CA VAL A 65 10.55 20.46 13.97
C VAL A 65 10.45 19.73 15.31
N GLY A 66 9.38 18.96 15.51
CA GLY A 66 9.12 18.24 16.75
C GLY A 66 8.77 19.08 17.98
N ALA A 67 8.60 20.40 17.85
CA ALA A 67 8.37 21.29 18.98
C ALA A 67 6.95 21.19 19.57
N ASP A 68 5.94 20.91 18.74
CA ASP A 68 4.53 20.92 19.15
C ASP A 68 3.71 19.88 18.39
N CYS A 69 3.92 18.60 18.70
CA CYS A 69 3.13 17.52 18.12
C CYS A 69 1.73 17.48 18.74
N ARG A 70 0.71 17.56 17.91
CA ARG A 70 -0.71 17.55 18.31
C ARG A 70 -1.45 16.45 17.61
N TYR A 71 -2.33 15.76 18.35
CA TYR A 71 -3.13 14.65 17.83
C TYR A 71 -4.60 14.85 18.23
N PRO A 72 -5.27 15.88 17.66
CA PRO A 72 -6.69 16.14 17.96
C PRO A 72 -7.55 14.92 17.58
N PRO A 73 -8.67 14.70 18.30
CA PRO A 73 -9.63 13.65 17.94
C PRO A 73 -10.11 13.81 16.49
N SER A 74 -10.22 12.70 15.77
CA SER A 74 -10.89 12.67 14.48
C SER A 74 -12.41 12.59 14.66
N THR A 75 -13.17 12.93 13.60
CA THR A 75 -14.62 12.72 13.57
C THR A 75 -14.99 11.24 13.61
N ASP A 76 -14.13 10.39 13.05
CA ASP A 76 -14.34 8.96 13.04
C ASP A 76 -13.71 8.31 14.28
N PRO A 77 -14.43 7.39 14.93
CA PRO A 77 -13.90 6.70 16.09
C PRO A 77 -12.73 5.80 15.72
N ALA A 78 -11.87 5.51 16.70
CA ALA A 78 -10.79 4.56 16.51
C ALA A 78 -11.33 3.19 16.05
N GLY A 79 -10.78 2.68 14.95
CA GLY A 79 -11.12 1.33 14.45
C GLY A 79 -10.58 0.23 15.36
N LYS A 80 -9.55 0.55 16.17
CA LYS A 80 -8.92 -0.30 17.17
C LYS A 80 -8.38 0.58 18.30
N PRO A 81 -8.41 0.18 19.57
CA PRO A 81 -7.83 0.97 20.66
C PRO A 81 -6.35 1.28 20.41
N ALA A 82 -6.00 2.55 20.40
CA ALA A 82 -4.64 3.02 20.12
C ALA A 82 -4.08 3.88 21.26
N GLY A 83 -4.91 4.71 21.87
CA GLY A 83 -4.48 5.80 22.74
C GLY A 83 -3.79 6.90 21.95
N THR A 84 -3.72 8.08 22.51
CA THR A 84 -3.05 9.24 21.91
C THR A 84 -1.53 9.12 22.12
N PRO A 85 -0.69 9.45 21.13
CA PRO A 85 0.74 9.58 21.31
C PRO A 85 1.10 10.73 22.28
N GLN A 86 2.37 10.80 22.70
CA GLN A 86 2.89 11.95 23.46
C GLN A 86 2.65 13.24 22.66
N THR A 87 2.03 14.23 23.29
CA THR A 87 1.81 15.56 22.71
C THR A 87 2.89 16.54 23.12
N GLY A 88 3.00 17.67 22.42
CA GLY A 88 3.98 18.71 22.67
C GLY A 88 5.33 18.35 22.06
N LYS A 89 6.41 18.69 22.76
CA LYS A 89 7.77 18.47 22.26
C LYS A 89 8.13 16.98 22.24
N VAL A 90 8.58 16.51 21.09
CA VAL A 90 9.15 15.16 20.90
C VAL A 90 10.64 15.24 20.53
N ALA A 91 11.39 14.18 20.83
CA ALA A 91 12.80 14.11 20.47
C ALA A 91 12.95 13.87 18.95
N THR A 92 13.88 14.59 18.33
CA THR A 92 14.30 14.41 16.94
C THR A 92 15.60 13.60 16.81
N ASP A 93 16.20 13.25 17.94
CA ASP A 93 17.39 12.41 18.06
C ASP A 93 17.03 11.10 18.78
N PRO A 94 17.45 9.94 18.28
CA PRO A 94 18.26 9.75 17.08
C PRO A 94 17.50 10.13 15.78
N ALA A 95 18.24 10.61 14.78
CA ALA A 95 17.67 11.03 13.49
C ALA A 95 16.91 9.92 12.77
N GLY A 96 17.31 8.67 13.01
CA GLY A 96 16.66 7.49 12.44
C GLY A 96 16.30 6.47 13.51
N ILE A 97 15.10 5.87 13.37
CA ILE A 97 14.60 4.81 14.28
C ILE A 97 14.32 3.57 13.45
N GLY A 98 14.96 2.44 13.80
CA GLY A 98 14.69 1.14 13.22
C GLY A 98 13.32 0.59 13.67
N LEU A 99 12.56 0.04 12.74
CA LEU A 99 11.30 -0.66 13.01
C LEU A 99 11.12 -1.79 12.00
N THR A 100 10.66 -2.94 12.46
CA THR A 100 10.35 -4.06 11.59
C THR A 100 8.85 -4.35 11.58
N ILE A 101 8.25 -4.35 10.38
CA ILE A 101 6.92 -4.93 10.13
C ILE A 101 7.12 -6.38 9.71
N VAL A 102 6.44 -7.30 10.38
CA VAL A 102 6.38 -8.71 10.00
C VAL A 102 5.02 -8.96 9.37
N THR A 103 5.02 -9.45 8.15
CA THR A 103 3.81 -9.87 7.46
C THR A 103 3.82 -11.38 7.25
N ASP A 104 2.69 -11.96 6.90
CA ASP A 104 2.58 -13.36 6.44
C ASP A 104 3.33 -13.60 5.11
N ARG A 105 3.80 -12.53 4.44
CA ARG A 105 4.59 -12.57 3.20
C ARG A 105 6.08 -12.33 3.42
N GLY A 106 6.48 -11.92 4.60
CA GLY A 106 7.88 -11.68 4.97
C GLY A 106 8.08 -10.46 5.84
N ARG A 107 9.35 -10.20 6.18
CA ARG A 107 9.75 -9.09 7.03
C ARG A 107 10.08 -7.86 6.20
N ILE A 108 9.59 -6.71 6.61
CA ILE A 108 9.84 -5.40 5.99
C ILE A 108 10.51 -4.53 7.03
N GLY A 109 11.82 -4.32 6.88
CA GLY A 109 12.58 -3.42 7.76
C GLY A 109 12.44 -1.98 7.30
N LEU A 110 12.19 -1.11 8.25
CA LEU A 110 12.00 0.34 8.06
C LEU A 110 13.07 1.12 8.81
N GLN A 111 13.50 2.22 8.21
CA GLN A 111 14.28 3.27 8.86
C GLN A 111 13.41 4.51 8.91
N LEU A 112 12.85 4.82 10.08
CA LEU A 112 11.98 5.98 10.26
C LEU A 112 12.80 7.27 10.35
N ALA A 113 12.38 8.31 9.64
CA ALA A 113 13.08 9.61 9.54
C ALA A 113 12.62 10.54 10.68
N ASN A 114 13.10 10.27 11.89
CA ASN A 114 12.68 10.96 13.10
C ASN A 114 13.11 12.44 13.16
N ASN A 115 14.14 12.82 12.42
CA ASN A 115 14.57 14.21 12.30
C ASN A 115 13.81 15.01 11.23
N GLU A 116 13.08 14.33 10.33
CA GLU A 116 12.35 14.97 9.23
C GLU A 116 10.85 15.06 9.52
N SER A 117 10.28 14.01 10.15
CA SER A 117 8.85 13.89 10.45
C SER A 117 8.62 13.34 11.86
N PRO A 118 9.10 14.04 12.90
CA PRO A 118 9.10 13.51 14.28
C PRO A 118 7.71 13.28 14.86
N CYS A 119 6.71 14.09 14.53
CA CYS A 119 5.36 13.90 15.04
C CYS A 119 4.72 12.65 14.41
N THR A 120 4.97 12.42 13.13
CA THR A 120 4.53 11.21 12.43
C THR A 120 5.22 9.97 12.98
N VAL A 121 6.54 10.04 13.17
CA VAL A 121 7.32 8.92 13.74
C VAL A 121 6.88 8.62 15.16
N ASN A 122 6.65 9.64 15.99
CA ASN A 122 6.11 9.48 17.36
C ASN A 122 4.75 8.77 17.33
N SER A 123 3.84 9.15 16.44
CA SER A 123 2.54 8.47 16.26
C SER A 123 2.71 7.02 15.81
N PHE A 124 3.51 6.79 14.78
CA PHE A 124 3.70 5.45 14.21
C PHE A 124 4.33 4.48 15.21
N VAL A 125 5.35 4.93 15.95
CA VAL A 125 6.01 4.14 17.00
C VAL A 125 5.05 3.85 18.15
N ASN A 126 4.24 4.83 18.59
CA ASN A 126 3.21 4.61 19.61
C ASN A 126 2.19 3.54 19.17
N LEU A 127 1.71 3.61 17.93
CA LEU A 127 0.78 2.62 17.37
C LEU A 127 1.42 1.22 17.32
N ALA A 128 2.67 1.13 16.87
CA ALA A 128 3.41 -0.14 16.84
C ALA A 128 3.61 -0.74 18.24
N GLN A 129 3.97 0.09 19.24
CA GLN A 129 4.13 -0.34 20.64
C GLN A 129 2.80 -0.82 21.27
N LYS A 130 1.68 -0.29 20.82
CA LYS A 130 0.33 -0.69 21.27
C LYS A 130 -0.22 -1.89 20.47
N ALA A 131 0.59 -2.53 19.64
CA ALA A 131 0.17 -3.61 18.76
C ALA A 131 -1.03 -3.24 17.87
N TYR A 132 -1.15 -1.94 17.52
CA TYR A 132 -2.26 -1.44 16.73
C TYR A 132 -2.31 -2.07 15.33
N PHE A 133 -1.15 -2.25 14.71
CA PHE A 133 -1.03 -2.85 13.38
C PHE A 133 -1.12 -4.38 13.37
N ASP A 134 -1.08 -5.04 14.55
CA ASP A 134 -1.10 -6.49 14.62
C ASP A 134 -2.44 -7.05 14.13
N ASN A 135 -2.38 -8.05 13.26
CA ASN A 135 -3.54 -8.67 12.62
C ASN A 135 -4.39 -7.67 11.82
N THR A 136 -3.74 -6.75 11.11
CA THR A 136 -4.38 -5.84 10.15
C THR A 136 -3.92 -6.14 8.74
N GLU A 137 -4.77 -5.89 7.76
CA GLU A 137 -4.50 -6.16 6.36
C GLU A 137 -3.92 -4.93 5.66
N CYS A 138 -3.11 -5.18 4.63
CA CYS A 138 -2.79 -4.17 3.64
C CYS A 138 -3.88 -4.21 2.57
N HIS A 139 -4.85 -3.33 2.70
CA HIS A 139 -6.12 -3.37 1.99
C HIS A 139 -6.07 -2.88 0.54
N ARG A 140 -4.98 -2.20 0.12
CA ARG A 140 -4.87 -1.63 -1.22
C ARG A 140 -3.47 -1.80 -1.80
N LEU A 141 -3.42 -2.29 -3.02
CA LEU A 141 -2.24 -2.35 -3.88
C LEU A 141 -2.55 -1.56 -5.16
N THR A 142 -1.60 -0.72 -5.59
CA THR A 142 -1.68 -0.09 -6.90
C THR A 142 -0.51 -0.55 -7.77
N THR A 143 -0.78 -0.89 -9.03
CA THR A 143 0.22 -1.39 -9.99
C THR A 143 0.35 -0.50 -11.21
N ALA A 144 -0.38 0.62 -11.25
CA ALA A 144 -0.31 1.60 -12.31
C ALA A 144 1.11 2.17 -12.44
N HIS A 145 1.52 2.50 -13.68
CA HIS A 145 2.84 3.02 -13.96
C HIS A 145 3.20 4.25 -13.12
N ALA A 146 2.26 5.18 -12.95
CA ALA A 146 2.46 6.40 -12.20
C ALA A 146 2.24 6.27 -10.68
N LEU A 147 1.71 5.15 -10.20
CA LEU A 147 1.44 4.92 -8.79
C LEU A 147 1.61 3.43 -8.46
N SER A 148 2.65 3.11 -7.74
CA SER A 148 3.05 1.73 -7.40
C SER A 148 3.32 1.61 -5.91
N VAL A 149 2.25 1.42 -5.12
CA VAL A 149 2.29 1.40 -3.66
C VAL A 149 1.49 0.24 -3.06
N LEU A 150 1.89 -0.21 -1.88
CA LEU A 150 1.11 -1.06 -0.99
C LEU A 150 0.67 -0.21 0.20
N GLN A 151 -0.64 -0.07 0.42
CA GLN A 151 -1.23 0.72 1.52
C GLN A 151 -1.77 -0.20 2.61
N CYS A 152 -1.43 0.13 3.86
CA CYS A 152 -1.73 -0.64 5.07
C CYS A 152 -2.14 0.31 6.20
N GLY A 153 -2.35 -0.23 7.41
CA GLY A 153 -2.53 0.55 8.64
C GLY A 153 -3.97 0.91 8.95
N ASP A 154 -4.91 0.36 8.20
CA ASP A 154 -6.34 0.43 8.52
C ASP A 154 -6.77 -0.83 9.28
N PRO A 155 -7.22 -0.74 10.55
CA PRO A 155 -7.68 -1.90 11.30
C PRO A 155 -9.03 -2.45 10.82
N LYS A 156 -9.79 -1.71 10.01
CA LYS A 156 -11.04 -2.16 9.40
C LYS A 156 -10.81 -2.89 8.07
N GLY A 157 -9.71 -2.59 7.37
CA GLY A 157 -9.38 -3.19 6.09
C GLY A 157 -10.18 -2.68 4.89
N ASP A 158 -10.96 -1.61 5.05
CA ASP A 158 -11.80 -1.01 4.00
C ASP A 158 -11.34 0.39 3.54
N GLY A 159 -10.24 0.88 4.10
CA GLY A 159 -9.69 2.21 3.81
C GLY A 159 -10.29 3.34 4.63
N THR A 160 -11.26 3.07 5.52
CA THR A 160 -11.95 4.09 6.31
C THR A 160 -11.51 4.16 7.77
N GLY A 161 -10.73 3.18 8.24
CA GLY A 161 -10.31 3.10 9.63
C GLY A 161 -9.11 3.98 9.96
N GLY A 162 -9.03 4.36 11.23
CA GLY A 162 -7.96 5.18 11.77
C GLY A 162 -7.83 5.03 13.28
N PRO A 163 -6.88 5.75 13.91
CA PRO A 163 -6.58 5.61 15.32
C PRO A 163 -7.49 6.45 16.24
N GLY A 164 -8.50 7.15 15.68
CA GLY A 164 -9.39 8.04 16.41
C GLY A 164 -8.82 9.44 16.65
N TYR A 165 -7.69 9.76 16.05
CA TYR A 165 -7.08 11.09 16.03
C TYR A 165 -6.46 11.37 14.65
N GLN A 166 -6.22 12.65 14.39
CA GLN A 166 -5.53 13.13 13.18
C GLN A 166 -4.37 14.03 13.57
N PHE A 167 -3.42 14.25 12.65
CA PHE A 167 -2.31 15.15 12.88
C PHE A 167 -1.82 15.79 11.58
N ALA A 168 -1.09 16.90 11.74
CA ALA A 168 -0.60 17.73 10.65
C ALA A 168 0.39 17.01 9.74
N ASP A 169 0.50 17.50 8.51
CA ASP A 169 1.52 17.06 7.56
C ASP A 169 2.89 17.62 7.99
N GLU A 170 3.93 16.80 7.76
CA GLU A 170 5.33 17.18 7.93
C GLU A 170 6.03 17.11 6.56
N TYR A 171 7.32 16.77 6.48
CA TYR A 171 8.05 16.67 5.23
C TYR A 171 7.36 15.74 4.21
N PRO A 172 7.19 16.13 2.94
CA PRO A 172 7.74 17.33 2.28
C PRO A 172 6.81 18.56 2.31
N THR A 173 5.60 18.43 2.83
CA THR A 173 4.57 19.48 2.80
C THR A 173 5.05 20.77 3.49
N ASP A 174 5.76 20.65 4.60
CA ASP A 174 6.30 21.75 5.39
C ASP A 174 7.47 22.51 4.74
N GLN A 175 7.97 21.99 3.60
CA GLN A 175 9.01 22.67 2.80
C GLN A 175 8.41 23.69 1.83
N TYR A 176 7.10 23.80 1.77
CA TYR A 176 6.36 24.74 0.91
C TYR A 176 5.62 25.78 1.75
N PRO A 177 5.50 27.02 1.27
CA PRO A 177 4.61 27.99 1.89
C PRO A 177 3.16 27.45 1.93
N PRO A 178 2.38 27.79 2.97
CA PRO A 178 0.96 27.42 3.02
C PRO A 178 0.19 27.92 1.79
N GLY A 179 -0.50 26.99 1.13
CA GLY A 179 -1.29 27.30 -0.08
C GLY A 179 -0.48 27.41 -1.36
N ASP A 180 0.80 27.07 -1.37
CA ASP A 180 1.63 27.06 -2.57
C ASP A 180 1.00 26.15 -3.64
N PRO A 181 0.82 26.63 -4.90
CA PRO A 181 0.32 25.81 -6.00
C PRO A 181 1.16 24.55 -6.26
N ALA A 182 2.46 24.56 -5.94
CA ALA A 182 3.33 23.40 -6.07
C ALA A 182 2.89 22.20 -5.21
N LEU A 183 2.16 22.42 -4.11
CA LEU A 183 1.56 21.36 -3.29
C LEU A 183 0.53 20.50 -4.05
N LYS A 184 0.09 20.93 -5.23
CA LYS A 184 -0.84 20.18 -6.10
C LYS A 184 -0.14 19.55 -7.31
N GLN A 185 1.15 19.84 -7.51
CA GLN A 185 1.91 19.33 -8.65
C GLN A 185 2.59 18.02 -8.27
N PRO A 186 2.48 16.97 -9.10
CA PRO A 186 3.11 15.70 -8.79
C PRO A 186 4.64 15.82 -8.76
N VAL A 187 5.24 15.19 -7.74
CA VAL A 187 6.67 14.97 -7.59
C VAL A 187 6.94 13.47 -7.50
N VAL A 188 8.18 13.06 -7.74
CA VAL A 188 8.57 11.65 -7.66
C VAL A 188 8.79 11.28 -6.18
N TYR A 189 7.98 10.35 -5.69
CA TYR A 189 8.24 9.58 -4.46
C TYR A 189 9.07 8.36 -4.85
N PRO A 190 10.36 8.31 -4.51
CA PRO A 190 11.25 7.25 -4.97
C PRO A 190 10.85 5.87 -4.41
N ARG A 191 11.19 4.83 -5.15
CA ARG A 191 11.15 3.46 -4.63
C ARG A 191 11.82 3.36 -3.27
N GLY A 192 11.16 2.73 -2.32
CA GLY A 192 11.60 2.60 -0.94
C GLY A 192 11.10 3.69 0.00
N THR A 193 10.34 4.65 -0.48
CA THR A 193 9.69 5.66 0.37
C THR A 193 8.59 5.02 1.23
N LEU A 194 8.55 5.41 2.51
CA LEU A 194 7.47 5.16 3.44
C LEU A 194 6.77 6.49 3.73
N ALA A 195 5.46 6.56 3.44
CA ALA A 195 4.69 7.80 3.61
C ALA A 195 3.30 7.55 4.21
N MET A 196 2.72 8.59 4.83
CA MET A 196 1.37 8.55 5.37
C MET A 196 0.33 8.69 4.26
N ALA A 197 -0.72 7.88 4.34
CA ALA A 197 -1.95 8.12 3.60
C ALA A 197 -2.83 9.11 4.38
N ASN A 198 -3.51 10.01 3.67
CA ASN A 198 -4.42 11.00 4.24
C ASN A 198 -5.61 11.28 3.32
N ALA A 199 -6.63 11.94 3.85
CA ALA A 199 -7.83 12.38 3.15
C ALA A 199 -7.82 13.90 2.88
N GLY A 200 -6.65 14.53 2.87
CA GLY A 200 -6.41 15.96 2.69
C GLY A 200 -5.50 16.52 3.78
N PRO A 201 -5.21 17.81 3.74
CA PRO A 201 -4.27 18.45 4.66
C PRO A 201 -4.60 18.19 6.13
N GLY A 202 -3.61 17.76 6.92
CA GLY A 202 -3.75 17.58 8.36
C GLY A 202 -4.59 16.39 8.79
N THR A 203 -4.87 15.43 7.90
CA THR A 203 -5.70 14.26 8.22
C THR A 203 -4.89 12.96 8.31
N ASN A 204 -3.59 13.04 8.58
CA ASN A 204 -2.79 11.85 8.87
C ASN A 204 -3.36 11.09 10.08
N GLY A 205 -3.40 9.77 9.98
CA GLY A 205 -3.91 8.89 11.04
C GLY A 205 -3.00 7.70 11.29
N SER A 206 -3.48 6.49 10.96
CA SER A 206 -2.68 5.26 11.05
C SER A 206 -2.34 4.67 9.69
N GLN A 207 -3.04 5.05 8.63
CA GLN A 207 -2.80 4.48 7.32
C GLN A 207 -1.51 5.03 6.70
N PHE A 208 -0.74 4.15 6.09
CA PHE A 208 0.52 4.46 5.45
C PHE A 208 0.69 3.64 4.16
N PHE A 209 1.58 4.09 3.29
CA PHE A 209 1.91 3.33 2.09
C PHE A 209 3.41 3.18 1.89
N MET A 210 3.76 2.11 1.23
CA MET A 210 5.11 1.68 0.90
C MET A 210 5.29 1.73 -0.62
N VAL A 211 6.18 2.60 -1.08
CA VAL A 211 6.46 2.79 -2.51
C VAL A 211 7.41 1.70 -2.99
N TYR A 212 6.92 0.75 -3.79
CA TYR A 212 7.75 -0.33 -4.31
C TYR A 212 8.32 -0.04 -5.72
N ARG A 213 7.87 1.04 -6.37
CA ARG A 213 8.42 1.61 -7.61
C ARG A 213 8.20 3.10 -7.58
N ASP A 214 9.09 3.89 -8.20
CA ASP A 214 8.94 5.34 -8.28
C ASP A 214 7.51 5.72 -8.65
N SER A 215 6.94 6.66 -7.91
CA SER A 215 5.53 7.03 -8.02
C SER A 215 5.36 8.55 -8.06
N LEU A 216 4.39 9.01 -8.82
CA LEU A 216 4.06 10.43 -8.95
C LEU A 216 2.89 10.78 -8.04
N LEU A 217 3.12 11.61 -7.05
CA LEU A 217 2.13 12.09 -6.09
C LEU A 217 2.37 13.56 -5.78
N PRO A 218 1.33 14.34 -5.46
CA PRO A 218 1.52 15.65 -4.87
C PRO A 218 2.35 15.58 -3.59
N PRO A 219 3.19 16.59 -3.26
CA PRO A 219 4.00 16.60 -2.03
C PRO A 219 3.15 16.91 -0.78
N ALA A 220 1.99 16.24 -0.68
CA ALA A 220 0.98 16.36 0.36
C ALA A 220 0.88 15.10 1.23
N TYR A 221 1.77 14.14 1.02
CA TYR A 221 1.83 12.90 1.78
C TYR A 221 3.13 12.84 2.58
N THR A 222 3.02 12.93 3.90
CA THR A 222 4.19 12.98 4.80
C THR A 222 5.10 11.77 4.62
N VAL A 223 6.31 12.00 4.15
CA VAL A 223 7.38 11.00 4.09
C VAL A 223 8.00 10.90 5.48
N PHE A 224 7.96 9.72 6.08
CA PHE A 224 8.47 9.52 7.44
C PHE A 224 9.46 8.36 7.56
N GLY A 225 9.94 7.84 6.45
CA GLY A 225 10.97 6.80 6.49
C GLY A 225 11.29 6.16 5.15
N LYS A 226 12.15 5.15 5.23
CA LYS A 226 12.62 4.36 4.09
C LYS A 226 12.53 2.87 4.39
N ILE A 227 12.33 2.08 3.34
CA ILE A 227 12.24 0.63 3.37
C ILE A 227 13.61 0.07 2.98
N ASN A 228 14.10 -0.91 3.74
CA ASN A 228 15.39 -1.55 3.43
C ASN A 228 15.29 -2.49 2.19
N ALA A 229 16.43 -2.90 1.66
CA ALA A 229 16.49 -3.73 0.45
C ALA A 229 15.76 -5.09 0.61
N ALA A 230 15.83 -5.71 1.80
CA ALA A 230 15.12 -6.96 2.07
C ALA A 230 13.59 -6.76 2.05
N GLY A 231 13.10 -5.68 2.65
CA GLY A 231 11.69 -5.29 2.62
C GLY A 231 11.20 -4.99 1.20
N LEU A 232 12.01 -4.32 0.40
CA LEU A 232 11.68 -4.07 -1.02
C LEU A 232 11.53 -5.38 -1.82
N THR A 233 12.34 -6.40 -1.53
CA THR A 233 12.18 -7.72 -2.15
C THR A 233 10.85 -8.39 -1.78
N VAL A 234 10.37 -8.19 -0.54
CA VAL A 234 9.05 -8.67 -0.11
C VAL A 234 7.95 -7.94 -0.85
N LEU A 235 8.03 -6.60 -0.95
CA LEU A 235 7.06 -5.78 -1.69
C LEU A 235 7.00 -6.14 -3.17
N ASP A 236 8.14 -6.41 -3.81
CA ASP A 236 8.17 -6.83 -5.22
C ASP A 236 7.42 -8.15 -5.43
N LYS A 237 7.57 -9.11 -4.52
CA LYS A 237 6.83 -10.38 -4.58
C LYS A 237 5.33 -10.17 -4.42
N ILE A 238 4.91 -9.31 -3.48
CA ILE A 238 3.50 -8.94 -3.29
C ILE A 238 2.97 -8.30 -4.56
N ALA A 239 3.67 -7.30 -5.08
CA ALA A 239 3.27 -6.57 -6.28
C ALA A 239 3.21 -7.45 -7.53
N SER A 240 4.10 -8.45 -7.65
CA SER A 240 4.11 -9.37 -8.79
C SER A 240 2.89 -10.27 -8.87
N ALA A 241 2.19 -10.48 -7.77
CA ALA A 241 0.91 -11.20 -7.74
C ALA A 241 -0.24 -10.35 -8.31
N GLY A 242 -0.06 -9.01 -8.36
CA GLY A 242 -1.04 -8.08 -8.89
C GLY A 242 -2.19 -7.76 -7.94
N VAL A 243 -3.21 -7.13 -8.50
CA VAL A 243 -4.44 -6.71 -7.82
C VAL A 243 -5.53 -7.76 -8.03
N SER A 244 -6.32 -8.01 -7.01
CA SER A 244 -7.48 -8.90 -7.08
C SER A 244 -8.45 -8.44 -8.18
N GLY A 245 -8.91 -9.38 -9.01
CA GLY A 245 -9.74 -9.04 -10.16
C GLY A 245 -9.00 -8.49 -11.38
N GLY A 246 -7.66 -8.40 -11.35
CA GLY A 246 -6.83 -8.04 -12.52
C GLY A 246 -6.80 -6.55 -12.87
N GLY A 247 -7.28 -5.67 -11.98
CA GLY A 247 -7.17 -4.21 -12.12
C GLY A 247 -5.80 -3.66 -11.74
N GLU A 248 -5.64 -2.35 -11.80
CA GLU A 248 -4.42 -1.65 -11.39
C GLU A 248 -4.52 -1.02 -9.99
N ASP A 249 -5.68 -1.04 -9.35
CA ASP A 249 -5.96 -0.47 -8.02
C ASP A 249 -7.03 -1.30 -7.31
N GLY A 250 -6.75 -1.77 -6.11
CA GLY A 250 -7.64 -2.58 -5.32
C GLY A 250 -6.92 -3.46 -4.29
N PRO A 251 -7.59 -4.42 -3.68
CA PRO A 251 -6.95 -5.35 -2.76
C PRO A 251 -5.84 -6.16 -3.48
N PRO A 252 -4.73 -6.48 -2.80
CA PRO A 252 -3.72 -7.38 -3.35
C PRO A 252 -4.35 -8.72 -3.77
N ALA A 253 -3.95 -9.28 -4.92
CA ALA A 253 -4.43 -10.60 -5.36
C ALA A 253 -4.06 -11.73 -4.38
N THR A 254 -3.00 -11.53 -3.64
CA THR A 254 -2.61 -12.36 -2.50
C THR A 254 -2.70 -11.49 -1.26
N GLU A 255 -3.61 -11.83 -0.36
CA GLU A 255 -3.82 -11.14 0.91
C GLU A 255 -2.50 -10.95 1.68
N VAL A 256 -2.34 -9.79 2.29
CA VAL A 256 -1.15 -9.41 3.06
C VAL A 256 -1.58 -8.96 4.45
N THR A 257 -1.27 -9.77 5.45
CA THR A 257 -1.58 -9.47 6.86
C THR A 257 -0.33 -9.08 7.63
N ILE A 258 -0.36 -7.94 8.30
CA ILE A 258 0.66 -7.55 9.27
C ILE A 258 0.45 -8.38 10.54
N THR A 259 1.40 -9.25 10.87
CA THR A 259 1.35 -10.06 12.09
C THR A 259 1.93 -9.31 13.28
N SER A 260 2.89 -8.43 13.05
CA SER A 260 3.41 -7.51 14.08
C SER A 260 4.17 -6.33 13.47
N ALA A 261 4.23 -5.22 14.22
CA ALA A 261 5.12 -4.09 13.95
C ALA A 261 5.84 -3.72 15.24
N ARG A 262 7.18 -3.77 15.25
CA ARG A 262 7.97 -3.54 16.47
C ARG A 262 9.21 -2.69 16.16
N ARG A 263 9.53 -1.79 17.09
CA ARG A 263 10.81 -1.07 17.10
C ARG A 263 11.94 -2.07 17.31
N ASP A 264 13.04 -1.88 16.57
CA ASP A 264 14.25 -2.72 16.64
C ASP A 264 15.07 -2.44 17.90
#